data_14a63894b56db0bba441042e8eae500e
#
_entry.id   14a63894b56db0bba441042e8eae500e
#
_cell.length_a   1.000
_cell.length_b   1.000
_cell.length_c   1.000
_cell.angle_alpha   90.00
_cell.angle_beta   90.00
_cell.angle_gamma   90.00
#
_symmetry.space_group_name_H-M   'P 1'
#
loop_
_entity.id
_entity.type
_entity.pdbx_description
1 polymer ?
#
loop_
_entity_poly.entity_id
_entity_poly.type
_entity_poly.pdbx_seq_one_letter_code
_entity_poly.pdbx_strand_id
1 'polypeptide(L)'
;MTLREALTLVAMVIGQPAFADGQPLTVKLNNLEHDRGTVRVALFSDPKTFRKADQAFASSESPAKAGTVTVLFEDVPAGDYAVMAYHDENANGELDLRFGMFPTEGYGLSNNPKVMGPPAFEDSRFDVPGDKPLEIGIDVHY
;
A
#
# COMPACT_ATOMS: atom_id res chain seq x y z
N MET A 1 29.44 -25.11 32.43
CA MET A 1 29.25 -24.53 32.45
C MET A 1 28.95 -24.12 31.84
N THR A 2 28.75 -23.83 31.56
CA THR A 2 28.59 -23.14 31.21
C THR A 2 27.78 -22.88 30.54
N LEU A 3 27.35 -22.87 30.02
CA LEU A 3 26.67 -22.33 29.52
C LEU A 3 25.88 -21.67 29.65
N ARG A 4 25.70 -21.55 30.10
CA ARG A 4 25.01 -20.85 30.44
C ARG A 4 25.16 -19.78 30.06
N GLU A 5 25.61 -19.43 29.88
CA GLU A 5 25.96 -18.39 29.57
C GLU A 5 25.66 -18.16 28.33
N ALA A 6 25.61 -18.73 27.89
CA ALA A 6 25.52 -18.59 26.64
C ALA A 6 24.23 -18.10 26.35
N LEU A 7 23.58 -18.43 26.82
CA LEU A 7 22.42 -17.99 26.61
C LEU A 7 22.22 -16.81 26.59
N THR A 8 22.60 -16.41 27.09
CA THR A 8 22.53 -15.21 27.24
C THR A 8 22.52 -14.54 26.06
N LEU A 9 23.19 -14.82 25.42
CA LEU A 9 23.30 -14.18 24.35
C LEU A 9 22.10 -14.00 23.74
N VAL A 10 21.37 -14.72 23.78
CA VAL A 10 20.25 -14.65 23.20
C VAL A 10 19.60 -13.47 23.44
N ALA A 11 19.60 -13.28 24.49
CA ALA A 11 18.98 -12.13 24.89
C ALA A 11 19.28 -11.08 24.00
N MET A 12 20.35 -10.96 23.73
CA MET A 12 20.73 -9.91 23.08
C MET A 12 20.01 -9.75 21.93
N VAL A 13 19.79 -10.73 21.40
CA VAL A 13 19.21 -10.58 20.24
C VAL A 13 18.01 -9.90 20.40
N ILE A 14 17.40 -10.17 21.34
CA ILE A 14 16.31 -9.55 21.65
C ILE A 14 16.29 -8.22 21.35
N GLY A 15 17.19 -7.60 21.69
CA GLY A 15 17.17 -6.21 21.56
C GLY A 15 16.89 -5.82 20.17
N GLN A 16 17.27 -6.59 19.27
CA GLN A 16 17.13 -6.16 17.99
C GLN A 16 15.84 -5.87 17.58
N PRO A 17 14.97 -6.59 17.83
CA PRO A 17 13.65 -6.37 17.33
C PRO A 17 13.22 -5.01 17.66
N ALA A 18 13.70 -4.54 18.67
CA ALA A 18 13.29 -3.26 19.12
C ALA A 18 13.56 -2.26 18.06
N PHE A 19 14.32 -2.61 17.09
CA PHE A 19 14.62 -1.66 16.10
C PHE A 19 13.75 -1.75 14.92
N ALA A 20 12.83 -2.66 14.95
CA ALA A 20 11.93 -2.73 13.84
C ALA A 20 11.08 -1.49 13.89
N ASP A 21 11.21 -0.65 12.96
CA ASP A 21 10.49 0.59 12.98
C ASP A 21 9.14 0.55 12.34
N GLY A 22 8.83 -0.43 11.58
CA GLY A 22 7.61 -0.44 10.83
C GLY A 22 6.57 -1.36 11.39
N GLN A 23 5.34 -1.12 10.99
CA GLN A 23 4.19 -1.95 11.35
C GLN A 23 3.55 -2.48 10.09
N PRO A 24 2.84 -3.60 10.15
CA PRO A 24 2.12 -4.08 8.99
C PRO A 24 1.00 -3.13 8.60
N LEU A 25 0.90 -2.84 7.31
CA LEU A 25 -0.21 -2.10 6.75
C LEU A 25 -0.94 -3.02 5.78
N THR A 26 -2.19 -3.31 6.07
CA THR A 26 -3.02 -4.14 5.22
C THR A 26 -3.93 -3.24 4.39
N VAL A 27 -3.94 -3.44 3.08
CA VAL A 27 -4.79 -2.68 2.18
C VAL A 27 -5.77 -3.64 1.54
N LYS A 28 -7.05 -3.42 1.76
CA LYS A 28 -8.10 -4.23 1.16
C LYS A 28 -8.70 -3.46 -0.01
N LEU A 29 -8.58 -4.04 -1.21
CA LEU A 29 -9.16 -3.44 -2.41
C LEU A 29 -10.49 -4.10 -2.65
N ASN A 30 -11.56 -3.33 -2.56
CA ASN A 30 -12.91 -3.82 -2.69
C ASN A 30 -13.49 -3.47 -4.06
N ASN A 31 -14.52 -4.20 -4.46
CA ASN A 31 -15.28 -3.91 -5.68
C ASN A 31 -14.52 -4.21 -6.97
N LEU A 32 -13.65 -5.19 -6.93
CA LEU A 32 -12.97 -5.62 -8.16
C LEU A 32 -13.97 -6.39 -9.01
N GLU A 33 -14.07 -6.05 -10.28
CA GLU A 33 -15.12 -6.58 -11.14
C GLU A 33 -14.80 -7.92 -11.80
N HIS A 34 -13.54 -8.24 -11.95
CA HIS A 34 -13.16 -9.50 -12.59
C HIS A 34 -11.74 -9.89 -12.17
N ASP A 35 -11.26 -11.03 -12.64
CA ASP A 35 -9.98 -11.57 -12.24
C ASP A 35 -8.91 -11.53 -13.34
N ARG A 36 -9.09 -10.65 -14.34
CA ARG A 36 -8.07 -10.49 -15.38
C ARG A 36 -6.97 -9.54 -14.89
N GLY A 37 -5.73 -9.87 -15.22
CA GLY A 37 -4.59 -9.00 -14.93
C GLY A 37 -4.13 -9.02 -13.49
N THR A 38 -3.65 -7.87 -13.03
CA THR A 38 -3.08 -7.71 -11.71
C THR A 38 -3.66 -6.50 -11.02
N VAL A 39 -3.65 -6.49 -9.70
CA VAL A 39 -3.92 -5.25 -8.96
C VAL A 39 -2.58 -4.72 -8.50
N ARG A 40 -2.38 -3.41 -8.60
CA ARG A 40 -1.14 -2.75 -8.20
C ARG A 40 -1.47 -1.73 -7.14
N VAL A 41 -0.65 -1.71 -6.09
CA VAL A 41 -0.85 -0.82 -4.95
C VAL A 41 0.44 -0.07 -4.71
N ALA A 42 0.38 1.25 -4.71
CA ALA A 42 1.55 2.09 -4.45
C ALA A 42 1.31 2.94 -3.22
N LEU A 43 2.27 2.93 -2.32
CA LEU A 43 2.24 3.67 -1.07
C LEU A 43 3.17 4.88 -1.22
N PHE A 44 2.64 6.06 -0.97
CA PHE A 44 3.39 7.30 -1.12
C PHE A 44 3.53 8.01 0.21
N SER A 45 4.70 8.57 0.47
CA SER A 45 4.98 9.30 1.70
C SER A 45 5.25 10.79 1.47
N ASP A 46 5.18 11.24 0.22
CA ASP A 46 5.51 12.62 -0.13
C ASP A 46 4.51 13.17 -1.13
N PRO A 47 3.87 14.31 -0.83
CA PRO A 47 2.94 14.93 -1.78
C PRO A 47 3.54 15.17 -3.16
N LYS A 48 4.85 15.40 -3.23
CA LYS A 48 5.51 15.70 -4.49
C LYS A 48 5.64 14.50 -5.40
N THR A 49 5.62 13.30 -4.84
CA THR A 49 5.76 12.07 -5.62
C THR A 49 4.44 11.34 -5.79
N PHE A 50 3.37 11.85 -5.18
CA PHE A 50 2.07 11.17 -5.23
C PHE A 50 1.64 10.95 -6.68
N ARG A 51 1.22 9.72 -6.96
CA ARG A 51 0.80 9.22 -8.28
C ARG A 51 1.96 9.03 -9.26
N LYS A 52 3.19 9.23 -8.85
CA LYS A 52 4.36 8.93 -9.68
C LYS A 52 4.85 7.54 -9.26
N ALA A 53 4.40 6.52 -9.95
CA ALA A 53 4.62 5.13 -9.54
C ALA A 53 6.09 4.77 -9.31
N ASP A 54 6.98 5.32 -10.12
CA ASP A 54 8.40 5.04 -9.98
C ASP A 54 9.04 5.77 -8.80
N GLN A 55 8.28 6.61 -8.10
CA GLN A 55 8.75 7.34 -6.93
C GLN A 55 7.97 6.98 -5.67
N ALA A 56 7.24 5.89 -5.70
CA ALA A 56 6.51 5.42 -4.53
C ALA A 56 7.47 5.01 -3.43
N PHE A 57 7.03 5.18 -2.17
CA PHE A 57 7.80 4.72 -1.02
C PHE A 57 7.88 3.19 -1.06
N ALA A 58 6.79 2.53 -1.42
CA ALA A 58 6.74 1.08 -1.58
C ALA A 58 5.62 0.75 -2.56
N SER A 59 5.73 -0.37 -3.23
CA SER A 59 4.66 -0.84 -4.10
C SER A 59 4.57 -2.36 -4.04
N SER A 60 3.40 -2.86 -4.34
CA SER A 60 3.15 -4.29 -4.35
C SER A 60 2.11 -4.61 -5.41
N GLU A 61 2.07 -5.85 -5.84
CA GLU A 61 1.08 -6.28 -6.80
C GLU A 61 0.59 -7.67 -6.42
N SER A 62 -0.57 -8.02 -6.90
CA SER A 62 -1.18 -9.31 -6.65
C SER A 62 -2.05 -9.67 -7.85
N PRO A 63 -2.23 -10.95 -8.14
CA PRO A 63 -3.19 -11.32 -9.17
C PRO A 63 -4.56 -10.75 -8.85
N ALA A 64 -5.26 -10.28 -9.86
CA ALA A 64 -6.60 -9.74 -9.67
C ALA A 64 -7.59 -10.86 -9.37
N LYS A 65 -8.62 -10.54 -8.62
CA LYS A 65 -9.67 -11.48 -8.28
C LYS A 65 -10.94 -10.69 -8.06
N ALA A 66 -12.03 -11.15 -8.63
CA ALA A 66 -13.31 -10.47 -8.43
C ALA A 66 -13.65 -10.40 -6.95
N GLY A 67 -14.15 -9.28 -6.51
CA GLY A 67 -14.50 -9.04 -5.10
C GLY A 67 -13.43 -8.26 -4.38
N THR A 68 -12.77 -8.85 -3.41
CA THR A 68 -11.77 -8.16 -2.58
C THR A 68 -10.41 -8.84 -2.69
N VAL A 69 -9.39 -8.04 -2.88
CA VAL A 69 -7.99 -8.51 -2.84
C VAL A 69 -7.28 -7.77 -1.72
N THR A 70 -6.54 -8.51 -0.91
CA THR A 70 -5.80 -7.94 0.22
C THR A 70 -4.32 -7.90 -0.10
N VAL A 71 -3.69 -6.76 0.11
CA VAL A 71 -2.26 -6.57 -0.12
C VAL A 71 -1.62 -6.13 1.20
N LEU A 72 -0.48 -6.69 1.53
CA LEU A 72 0.21 -6.42 2.77
C LEU A 72 1.54 -5.72 2.53
N PHE A 73 1.77 -4.63 3.24
CA PHE A 73 3.08 -4.01 3.34
C PHE A 73 3.57 -4.32 4.76
N GLU A 74 4.65 -5.07 4.89
CA GLU A 74 5.04 -5.64 6.18
C GLU A 74 5.73 -4.70 7.15
N ASP A 75 6.34 -3.65 6.65
CA ASP A 75 7.23 -2.85 7.48
C ASP A 75 7.10 -1.38 7.11
N VAL A 76 6.03 -0.75 7.55
CA VAL A 76 5.73 0.64 7.23
C VAL A 76 6.01 1.51 8.46
N PRO A 77 7.00 2.40 8.39
CA PRO A 77 7.30 3.29 9.51
C PRO A 77 6.15 4.24 9.82
N ALA A 78 6.09 4.71 11.05
CA ALA A 78 5.08 5.67 11.44
C ALA A 78 5.18 6.92 10.56
N GLY A 79 4.08 7.51 10.21
CA GLY A 79 4.05 8.72 9.40
C GLY A 79 2.78 8.85 8.61
N ASP A 80 2.76 9.84 7.74
CA ASP A 80 1.62 10.12 6.88
C ASP A 80 1.88 9.55 5.50
N TYR A 81 0.85 8.90 4.96
CA TYR A 81 0.96 8.22 3.67
C TYR A 81 -0.33 8.39 2.88
N ALA A 82 -0.25 8.10 1.61
CA ALA A 82 -1.42 7.97 0.75
C ALA A 82 -1.21 6.75 -0.15
N VAL A 83 -2.28 6.08 -0.50
CA VAL A 83 -2.22 4.90 -1.36
C VAL A 83 -3.02 5.16 -2.62
N MET A 84 -2.45 4.78 -3.76
CA MET A 84 -3.17 4.68 -5.01
C MET A 84 -3.11 3.23 -5.46
N ALA A 85 -4.25 2.68 -5.79
CA ALA A 85 -4.35 1.31 -6.27
C ALA A 85 -5.08 1.30 -7.60
N TYR A 86 -4.73 0.37 -8.49
CA TYR A 86 -5.48 0.23 -9.71
C TYR A 86 -5.49 -1.23 -10.18
N HIS A 87 -6.52 -1.53 -10.97
CA HIS A 87 -6.69 -2.86 -11.55
C HIS A 87 -6.06 -2.80 -12.94
N ASP A 88 -4.84 -3.31 -13.06
CA ASP A 88 -4.10 -3.34 -14.31
C ASP A 88 -4.60 -4.52 -15.12
N GLU A 89 -5.70 -4.30 -15.82
CA GLU A 89 -6.46 -5.38 -16.47
C GLU A 89 -5.69 -6.08 -17.58
N ASN A 90 -4.82 -5.35 -18.26
CA ASN A 90 -4.01 -5.91 -19.35
C ASN A 90 -2.58 -6.22 -18.90
N ALA A 91 -2.28 -6.05 -17.62
CA ALA A 91 -0.98 -6.32 -17.04
C ALA A 91 0.18 -5.60 -17.74
N ASN A 92 -0.07 -4.36 -18.17
CA ASN A 92 0.98 -3.57 -18.83
C ASN A 92 1.81 -2.74 -17.88
N GLY A 93 1.51 -2.79 -16.58
CA GLY A 93 2.27 -2.08 -15.56
C GLY A 93 1.85 -0.63 -15.34
N GLU A 94 0.84 -0.16 -16.02
CA GLU A 94 0.41 1.23 -15.95
C GLU A 94 -1.09 1.34 -15.83
N LEU A 95 -1.56 2.42 -15.27
CA LEU A 95 -2.98 2.75 -15.30
C LEU A 95 -3.28 3.42 -16.64
N ASP A 96 -4.06 2.76 -17.46
CA ASP A 96 -4.39 3.28 -18.79
C ASP A 96 -5.38 4.44 -18.68
N LEU A 97 -5.12 5.49 -19.44
CA LEU A 97 -5.95 6.69 -19.42
C LEU A 97 -6.49 7.00 -20.82
N ARG A 98 -7.70 7.53 -20.85
CA ARG A 98 -8.28 8.03 -22.08
C ARG A 98 -7.96 9.52 -22.17
N PHE A 99 -7.43 9.96 -23.28
CA PHE A 99 -7.02 11.35 -23.51
C PHE A 99 -6.01 11.82 -22.44
N GLY A 100 -5.23 10.90 -21.89
CA GLY A 100 -4.23 11.27 -20.89
C GLY A 100 -4.79 11.70 -19.54
N MET A 101 -6.10 11.61 -19.34
CA MET A 101 -6.75 12.12 -18.13
C MET A 101 -7.69 11.14 -17.45
N PHE A 102 -8.50 10.43 -18.21
CA PHE A 102 -9.57 9.63 -17.63
C PHE A 102 -9.17 8.16 -17.57
N PRO A 103 -9.07 7.55 -16.36
CA PRO A 103 -8.71 6.15 -16.27
C PRO A 103 -9.69 5.27 -17.06
N THR A 104 -9.16 4.31 -17.80
CA THR A 104 -9.97 3.33 -18.51
C THR A 104 -9.95 2.00 -17.76
N GLU A 105 -9.17 1.89 -16.69
CA GLU A 105 -9.12 0.72 -15.83
C GLU A 105 -9.58 1.13 -14.43
N GLY A 106 -9.97 0.16 -13.62
CA GLY A 106 -10.41 0.44 -12.26
C GLY A 106 -9.30 1.02 -11.40
N TYR A 107 -9.62 1.96 -10.55
CA TYR A 107 -8.65 2.55 -9.63
C TYR A 107 -9.32 2.98 -8.35
N GLY A 108 -8.53 3.19 -7.31
CA GLY A 108 -9.01 3.69 -6.04
C GLY A 108 -7.90 4.37 -5.26
N LEU A 109 -8.31 5.17 -4.31
CA LEU A 109 -7.40 5.96 -3.49
C LEU A 109 -7.75 5.78 -2.02
N SER A 110 -6.77 5.87 -1.15
CA SER A 110 -7.03 5.82 0.30
C SER A 110 -7.99 6.94 0.70
N ASN A 111 -8.84 6.68 1.68
CA ASN A 111 -9.91 7.54 2.14
C ASN A 111 -11.09 7.66 1.16
N ASN A 112 -11.03 6.98 0.01
CA ASN A 112 -12.10 7.00 -0.99
C ASN A 112 -12.61 8.42 -1.29
N PRO A 113 -11.73 9.36 -1.65
CA PRO A 113 -12.16 10.72 -1.87
C PRO A 113 -12.97 10.87 -3.15
N LYS A 114 -13.85 11.88 -3.19
CA LYS A 114 -14.52 12.22 -4.42
C LYS A 114 -13.60 13.13 -5.20
N VAL A 115 -13.08 12.62 -6.32
CA VAL A 115 -12.08 13.34 -7.08
C VAL A 115 -12.72 14.05 -8.26
N MET A 116 -12.54 15.35 -8.33
CA MET A 116 -13.07 16.18 -9.39
C MET A 116 -11.97 16.70 -10.31
N GLY A 117 -10.84 16.11 -10.30
CA GLY A 117 -9.67 16.52 -11.08
C GLY A 117 -8.50 15.67 -10.64
N PRO A 118 -7.27 16.10 -10.89
CA PRO A 118 -6.12 15.30 -10.44
C PRO A 118 -6.16 15.12 -8.94
N PRO A 119 -6.05 13.87 -8.45
CA PRO A 119 -6.09 13.64 -7.01
C PRO A 119 -4.89 14.27 -6.30
N ALA A 120 -5.12 14.80 -5.12
CA ALA A 120 -4.07 15.38 -4.29
C ALA A 120 -3.75 14.45 -3.13
N PHE A 121 -2.50 14.47 -2.69
CA PHE A 121 -2.06 13.66 -1.57
C PHE A 121 -2.92 13.91 -0.32
N GLU A 122 -3.25 15.15 -0.03
CA GLU A 122 -4.01 15.49 1.18
C GLU A 122 -5.37 14.81 1.26
N ASP A 123 -6.02 14.62 0.13
CA ASP A 123 -7.35 13.99 0.12
C ASP A 123 -7.27 12.50 0.44
N SER A 124 -6.11 11.91 0.25
CA SER A 124 -5.91 10.48 0.46
C SER A 124 -5.02 10.17 1.65
N ARG A 125 -4.53 11.19 2.34
CA ARG A 125 -3.59 11.03 3.43
C ARG A 125 -4.20 10.31 4.63
N PHE A 126 -3.45 9.37 5.20
CA PHE A 126 -3.82 8.72 6.44
C PHE A 126 -2.55 8.56 7.29
N ASP A 127 -2.76 8.36 8.58
CA ASP A 127 -1.67 8.29 9.53
C ASP A 127 -1.38 6.82 9.90
N VAL A 128 -0.12 6.41 9.79
CA VAL A 128 0.31 5.09 10.20
C VAL A 128 0.88 5.20 11.61
N PRO A 129 0.29 4.53 12.59
CA PRO A 129 0.81 4.58 13.94
C PRO A 129 2.10 3.77 14.05
N GLY A 130 2.94 4.13 14.99
CA GLY A 130 4.22 3.45 15.15
C GLY A 130 4.17 2.23 16.05
N ASP A 131 3.03 1.97 16.66
CA ASP A 131 2.93 0.96 17.71
C ASP A 131 1.93 -0.16 17.47
N LYS A 132 1.27 -0.18 16.32
CA LYS A 132 0.29 -1.22 16.02
C LYS A 132 0.02 -1.34 14.53
N PRO A 133 -0.47 -2.49 14.09
CA PRO A 133 -0.83 -2.67 12.69
C PRO A 133 -2.00 -1.78 12.29
N LEU A 134 -2.09 -1.45 11.02
CA LEU A 134 -3.19 -0.68 10.48
C LEU A 134 -3.80 -1.40 9.28
N GLU A 135 -5.11 -1.31 9.14
CA GLU A 135 -5.80 -1.83 7.98
C GLU A 135 -6.62 -0.71 7.36
N ILE A 136 -6.57 -0.55 6.05
CA ILE A 136 -7.40 0.40 5.33
C ILE A 136 -8.13 -0.32 4.21
N GLY A 137 -9.28 0.22 3.83
CA GLY A 137 -10.06 -0.29 2.71
C GLY A 137 -10.14 0.75 1.62
N ILE A 138 -10.04 0.31 0.37
CA ILE A 138 -10.13 1.18 -0.80
C ILE A 138 -11.15 0.58 -1.73
N ASP A 139 -12.11 1.39 -2.16
CA ASP A 139 -13.11 0.96 -3.12
C ASP A 139 -12.62 1.30 -4.52
N VAL A 140 -12.56 0.28 -5.36
CA VAL A 140 -12.10 0.45 -6.74
C VAL A 140 -13.29 0.88 -7.59
N HIS A 141 -13.09 1.87 -8.42
CA HIS A 141 -14.10 2.41 -9.30
C HIS A 141 -13.68 2.18 -10.75
N TYR A 142 -14.63 1.80 -11.58
CA TYR A 142 -14.38 1.50 -12.99
C TYR A 142 -15.02 2.54 -13.90
#